data_3c5ca91639a1c8ead97f497a99d87b61
#
_entry.id   3c5ca91639a1c8ead97f497a99d87b61
#
_cell.length_a   1.000
_cell.length_b   1.000
_cell.length_c   1.000
_cell.angle_alpha   90.00
_cell.angle_beta   90.00
_cell.angle_gamma   90.00
#
_symmetry.space_group_name_H-M   'P 1'
#
loop_
_entity.id
_entity.type
_entity.pdbx_description
1 polymer ?
#
loop_
_entity_poly.entity_id
_entity_poly.type
_entity_poly.pdbx_seq_one_letter_code
_entity_poly.pdbx_strand_id
1 'polypeptide(L)'
;LVVNPEFLREKFADDDFINSEIIVFGGSEDNCKKISKFYKKHTKCICNEHIFTDDISASLIKYTINSFLALKVIFFNEIKSVFDNLNSNNDWLSFINALSKDKRIGDSHMSVPGPDGKYGFGGACFPKDVSALIKYSTELGSELSLLKKANAINNTIRAEYNDLTEREKEQNIRYRTNKEE
;
A
#
# COMPACT_ATOMS: atom_id res chain seq x y z
N LEU A 1 11.39 9.96 -21.47
CA LEU A 1 10.79 9.88 -20.13
C LEU A 1 10.88 8.44 -19.64
N VAL A 2 11.11 8.27 -18.34
CA VAL A 2 11.01 6.97 -17.66
C VAL A 2 10.19 7.17 -16.39
N VAL A 3 9.18 6.33 -16.18
CA VAL A 3 8.42 6.22 -14.94
C VAL A 3 9.15 5.24 -14.03
N ASN A 4 9.44 5.66 -12.81
CA ASN A 4 10.05 4.81 -11.80
C ASN A 4 9.21 4.89 -10.52
N PRO A 5 8.24 4.01 -10.35
CA PRO A 5 7.45 3.96 -9.13
C PRO A 5 8.31 3.55 -7.93
N GLU A 6 8.07 4.18 -6.78
CA GLU A 6 8.72 3.82 -5.52
C GLU A 6 7.76 3.04 -4.61
N PHE A 7 8.30 2.18 -3.75
CA PHE A 7 7.57 1.31 -2.82
C PHE A 7 8.06 1.50 -1.39
N LEU A 8 8.54 2.71 -1.06
CA LEU A 8 9.24 3.02 0.17
C LEU A 8 8.27 3.40 1.28
N ARG A 9 8.56 2.94 2.49
CA ARG A 9 7.90 3.42 3.71
C ARG A 9 8.56 4.71 4.16
N GLU A 10 7.78 5.77 4.35
CA GLU A 10 8.29 7.12 4.64
C GLU A 10 9.34 7.16 5.75
N LYS A 11 9.09 6.47 6.86
CA LYS A 11 10.01 6.45 8.01
C LYS A 11 11.29 5.65 7.79
N PHE A 12 11.34 4.81 6.76
CA PHE A 12 12.43 3.87 6.46
C PHE A 12 12.88 4.00 5.00
N ALA A 13 12.65 5.17 4.38
CA ALA A 13 12.83 5.35 2.94
C ALA A 13 14.25 5.00 2.47
N ASP A 14 15.28 5.40 3.20
CA ASP A 14 16.67 5.10 2.84
C ASP A 14 16.97 3.60 2.92
N ASP A 15 16.54 2.95 4.02
CA ASP A 15 16.74 1.52 4.21
C ASP A 15 15.94 0.71 3.20
N ASP A 16 14.67 1.09 2.98
CA ASP A 16 13.82 0.43 2.00
C ASP A 16 14.37 0.60 0.57
N PHE A 17 14.95 1.76 0.23
CA PHE A 17 15.58 1.96 -1.06
C PHE A 17 16.83 1.10 -1.24
N ILE A 18 17.71 1.08 -0.23
CA ILE A 18 18.95 0.28 -0.29
C ILE A 18 18.62 -1.20 -0.42
N ASN A 19 17.64 -1.70 0.34
CA ASN A 19 17.26 -3.10 0.41
C ASN A 19 16.06 -3.45 -0.49
N SER A 20 15.72 -2.60 -1.47
CA SER A 20 14.61 -2.89 -2.39
C SER A 20 14.80 -4.21 -3.10
N GLU A 21 13.76 -5.03 -3.09
CA GLU A 21 13.70 -6.29 -3.86
C GLU A 21 13.10 -6.08 -5.26
N ILE A 22 12.45 -4.93 -5.48
CA ILE A 22 11.78 -4.58 -6.73
C ILE A 22 12.13 -3.16 -7.16
N ILE A 23 12.69 -3.01 -8.34
CA ILE A 23 12.88 -1.73 -9.05
C ILE A 23 12.24 -1.84 -10.42
N VAL A 24 11.32 -0.95 -10.72
CA VAL A 24 10.57 -0.94 -11.98
C VAL A 24 10.89 0.33 -12.76
N PHE A 25 11.20 0.18 -14.04
CA PHE A 25 11.35 1.28 -14.98
C PHE A 25 10.36 1.12 -16.13
N GLY A 26 9.46 2.10 -16.29
CA GLY A 26 8.46 2.15 -17.35
C GLY A 26 8.82 3.16 -18.42
N GLY A 27 8.86 2.73 -19.68
CA GLY A 27 9.16 3.57 -20.81
C GLY A 27 9.84 2.83 -21.96
N SER A 28 10.52 3.55 -22.85
CA SER A 28 11.29 2.86 -23.89
C SER A 28 12.45 2.05 -23.30
N GLU A 29 12.68 0.87 -23.85
CA GLU A 29 13.69 -0.07 -23.36
C GLU A 29 15.08 0.57 -23.24
N ASP A 30 15.48 1.38 -24.23
CA ASP A 30 16.77 2.06 -24.22
C ASP A 30 16.91 3.05 -23.05
N ASN A 31 15.85 3.81 -22.74
CA ASN A 31 15.85 4.72 -21.63
C ASN A 31 15.86 3.97 -20.30
N CYS A 32 15.06 2.92 -20.15
CA CYS A 32 15.07 2.05 -18.98
C CYS A 32 16.46 1.45 -18.73
N LYS A 33 17.14 0.94 -19.78
CA LYS A 33 18.51 0.43 -19.68
C LYS A 33 19.52 1.49 -19.22
N LYS A 34 19.38 2.75 -19.71
CA LYS A 34 20.26 3.86 -19.29
C LYS A 34 20.08 4.18 -17.81
N ILE A 35 18.83 4.29 -17.34
CA ILE A 35 18.54 4.55 -15.91
C ILE A 35 18.98 3.36 -15.04
N SER A 36 18.73 2.14 -15.47
CA SER A 36 19.19 0.93 -14.78
C SER A 36 20.70 0.92 -14.57
N LYS A 37 21.48 1.26 -15.62
CA LYS A 37 22.95 1.39 -15.51
C LYS A 37 23.35 2.49 -14.54
N PHE A 38 22.63 3.61 -14.53
CA PHE A 38 22.86 4.70 -13.60
C PHE A 38 22.63 4.26 -12.16
N TYR A 39 21.51 3.57 -11.88
CA TYR A 39 21.20 3.04 -10.55
C TYR A 39 22.30 2.10 -10.05
N LYS A 40 22.69 1.11 -10.86
CA LYS A 40 23.76 0.14 -10.50
C LYS A 40 25.09 0.80 -10.24
N LYS A 41 25.39 1.93 -10.88
CA LYS A 41 26.68 2.63 -10.75
C LYS A 41 26.71 3.65 -9.62
N HIS A 42 25.58 4.32 -9.36
CA HIS A 42 25.55 5.54 -8.56
C HIS A 42 24.65 5.45 -7.31
N THR A 43 23.98 4.33 -7.08
CA THR A 43 23.16 4.14 -5.88
C THR A 43 23.71 2.98 -5.04
N LYS A 44 23.24 2.91 -3.79
CA LYS A 44 23.54 1.82 -2.86
C LYS A 44 22.47 0.71 -2.91
N CYS A 45 21.49 0.80 -3.81
CA CYS A 45 20.44 -0.19 -3.93
C CYS A 45 21.04 -1.54 -4.31
N ILE A 46 20.72 -2.57 -3.54
CA ILE A 46 21.23 -3.94 -3.76
C ILE A 46 20.45 -4.71 -4.84
N CYS A 47 19.29 -4.21 -5.27
CA CYS A 47 18.51 -4.82 -6.33
C CYS A 47 19.28 -4.79 -7.65
N ASN A 48 19.60 -5.97 -8.16
CA ASN A 48 20.34 -6.13 -9.42
C ASN A 48 19.43 -6.47 -10.61
N GLU A 49 18.23 -6.97 -10.37
CA GLU A 49 17.25 -7.33 -11.38
C GLU A 49 16.17 -6.24 -11.47
N HIS A 50 16.35 -5.32 -12.42
CA HIS A 50 15.38 -4.27 -12.67
C HIS A 50 14.34 -4.74 -13.68
N ILE A 51 13.07 -4.48 -13.39
CA ILE A 51 11.93 -4.80 -14.26
C ILE A 51 11.76 -3.66 -15.26
N PHE A 52 11.74 -4.00 -16.56
CA PHE A 52 11.47 -3.05 -17.65
C PHE A 52 10.10 -3.32 -18.23
N THR A 53 9.29 -2.27 -18.35
CA THR A 53 7.95 -2.34 -18.90
C THR A 53 7.58 -0.99 -19.53
N ASP A 54 6.37 -0.86 -20.08
CA ASP A 54 5.83 0.44 -20.47
C ASP A 54 5.46 1.31 -19.25
N ASP A 55 5.25 2.59 -19.47
CA ASP A 55 4.97 3.58 -18.42
C ASP A 55 3.61 3.37 -17.73
N ILE A 56 2.61 2.90 -18.48
CA ILE A 56 1.28 2.59 -17.95
C ILE A 56 1.36 1.38 -17.02
N SER A 57 2.01 0.30 -17.46
CA SER A 57 2.19 -0.90 -16.65
C SER A 57 3.02 -0.63 -15.39
N ALA A 58 4.09 0.17 -15.49
CA ALA A 58 4.88 0.57 -14.32
C ALA A 58 4.03 1.30 -13.28
N SER A 59 3.19 2.23 -13.72
CA SER A 59 2.26 2.95 -12.85
C SER A 59 1.23 1.99 -12.23
N LEU A 60 0.65 1.11 -13.03
CA LEU A 60 -0.35 0.15 -12.56
C LEU A 60 0.24 -0.84 -11.53
N ILE A 61 1.50 -1.26 -11.68
CA ILE A 61 2.20 -2.10 -10.70
C ILE A 61 2.17 -1.41 -9.32
N LYS A 62 2.53 -0.12 -9.24
CA LYS A 62 2.49 0.62 -7.98
C LYS A 62 1.10 0.66 -7.36
N TYR A 63 0.11 1.08 -8.15
CA TYR A 63 -1.27 1.17 -7.66
C TYR A 63 -1.83 -0.18 -7.23
N THR A 64 -1.46 -1.26 -7.94
CA THR A 64 -1.88 -2.63 -7.60
C THR A 64 -1.28 -3.06 -6.26
N ILE A 65 0.02 -2.89 -6.06
CA ILE A 65 0.69 -3.26 -4.81
C ILE A 65 0.09 -2.48 -3.63
N ASN A 66 -0.01 -1.16 -3.74
CA ASN A 66 -0.55 -0.33 -2.66
C ASN A 66 -2.03 -0.65 -2.36
N SER A 67 -2.84 -0.90 -3.38
CA SER A 67 -4.24 -1.28 -3.20
C SER A 67 -4.38 -2.67 -2.58
N PHE A 68 -3.55 -3.64 -2.97
CA PHE A 68 -3.54 -4.96 -2.35
C PHE A 68 -3.15 -4.89 -0.87
N LEU A 69 -2.13 -4.10 -0.53
CA LEU A 69 -1.72 -3.91 0.85
C LEU A 69 -2.80 -3.19 1.68
N ALA A 70 -3.49 -2.22 1.10
CA ALA A 70 -4.63 -1.56 1.72
C ALA A 70 -5.79 -2.54 1.99
N LEU A 71 -6.13 -3.42 1.02
CA LEU A 71 -7.09 -4.50 1.21
C LEU A 71 -6.66 -5.43 2.34
N LYS A 72 -5.37 -5.78 2.41
CA LYS A 72 -4.81 -6.62 3.47
C LYS A 72 -4.98 -5.97 4.85
N VAL A 73 -4.75 -4.66 4.98
CA VAL A 73 -5.02 -3.93 6.25
C VAL A 73 -6.48 -4.08 6.66
N ILE A 74 -7.43 -3.82 5.75
CA ILE A 74 -8.86 -3.93 6.09
C ILE A 74 -9.22 -5.37 6.45
N PHE A 75 -8.75 -6.35 5.70
CA PHE A 75 -8.96 -7.76 6.03
C PHE A 75 -8.50 -8.09 7.45
N PHE A 76 -7.29 -7.66 7.85
CA PHE A 76 -6.79 -7.92 9.20
C PHE A 76 -7.50 -7.11 10.28
N ASN A 77 -8.06 -5.94 9.97
CA ASN A 77 -8.95 -5.23 10.90
C ASN A 77 -10.24 -6.03 11.19
N GLU A 78 -10.84 -6.64 10.15
CA GLU A 78 -12.01 -7.49 10.32
C GLU A 78 -11.68 -8.80 11.06
N ILE A 79 -10.55 -9.44 10.74
CA ILE A 79 -10.07 -10.64 11.47
C ILE A 79 -9.77 -10.31 12.93
N LYS A 80 -9.22 -9.12 13.23
CA LYS A 80 -9.00 -8.68 14.62
C LYS A 80 -10.30 -8.62 15.40
N SER A 81 -11.37 -8.09 14.80
CA SER A 81 -12.69 -8.08 15.42
C SER A 81 -13.22 -9.50 15.71
N VAL A 82 -13.01 -10.43 14.78
CA VAL A 82 -13.35 -11.85 15.01
C VAL A 82 -12.50 -12.42 16.13
N PHE A 83 -11.18 -12.19 16.11
CA PHE A 83 -10.23 -12.70 17.11
C PHE A 83 -10.60 -12.21 18.53
N ASP A 84 -10.98 -10.94 18.68
CA ASP A 84 -11.36 -10.37 19.97
C ASP A 84 -12.63 -10.96 20.57
N ASN A 85 -13.49 -11.54 19.73
CA ASN A 85 -14.70 -12.24 20.16
C ASN A 85 -14.49 -13.75 20.41
N LEU A 86 -13.28 -14.27 20.18
CA LEU A 86 -12.95 -15.66 20.48
C LEU A 86 -12.47 -15.78 21.92
N ASN A 87 -12.89 -16.85 22.61
CA ASN A 87 -12.33 -17.25 23.91
C ASN A 87 -10.97 -17.94 23.72
N SER A 88 -10.01 -17.21 23.14
CA SER A 88 -8.65 -17.72 22.92
C SER A 88 -7.72 -17.30 24.05
N ASN A 89 -6.82 -18.18 24.47
CA ASN A 89 -5.74 -17.85 25.39
C ASN A 89 -4.52 -17.20 24.69
N ASN A 90 -4.55 -17.08 23.36
CA ASN A 90 -3.50 -16.43 22.60
C ASN A 90 -3.74 -14.94 22.50
N ASP A 91 -2.65 -14.16 22.40
CA ASP A 91 -2.69 -12.76 22.04
C ASP A 91 -2.63 -12.55 20.52
N TRP A 92 -3.04 -11.35 20.09
CA TRP A 92 -3.08 -10.98 18.66
C TRP A 92 -1.73 -11.07 17.98
N LEU A 93 -0.65 -10.65 18.65
CA LEU A 93 0.70 -10.65 18.08
C LEU A 93 1.17 -12.08 17.80
N SER A 94 0.95 -13.00 18.74
CA SER A 94 1.25 -14.42 18.55
C SER A 94 0.46 -15.02 17.38
N PHE A 95 -0.81 -14.66 17.23
CA PHE A 95 -1.65 -15.09 16.12
C PHE A 95 -1.12 -14.62 14.76
N ILE A 96 -0.84 -13.31 14.59
CA ILE A 96 -0.32 -12.81 13.32
C ILE A 96 1.10 -13.31 13.01
N ASN A 97 1.94 -13.52 14.04
CA ASN A 97 3.26 -14.11 13.87
C ASN A 97 3.18 -15.57 13.38
N ALA A 98 2.18 -16.32 13.79
CA ALA A 98 1.94 -17.67 13.24
C ALA A 98 1.56 -17.61 11.76
N LEU A 99 0.64 -16.69 11.39
CA LEU A 99 0.21 -16.50 10.00
C LEU A 99 1.36 -16.05 9.09
N SER A 100 2.28 -15.20 9.59
CA SER A 100 3.42 -14.70 8.83
C SER A 100 4.42 -15.79 8.40
N LYS A 101 4.37 -16.98 9.01
CA LYS A 101 5.19 -18.12 8.58
C LYS A 101 4.75 -18.68 7.22
N ASP A 102 3.51 -18.44 6.82
CA ASP A 102 3.09 -18.73 5.45
C ASP A 102 3.54 -17.60 4.53
N LYS A 103 4.54 -17.89 3.69
CA LYS A 103 5.13 -16.90 2.75
C LYS A 103 4.10 -16.31 1.76
N ARG A 104 2.99 -16.99 1.52
CA ARG A 104 1.91 -16.50 0.65
C ARG A 104 1.17 -15.33 1.30
N ILE A 105 1.16 -15.27 2.63
CA ILE A 105 0.59 -14.17 3.41
C ILE A 105 1.64 -13.07 3.60
N GLY A 106 2.87 -13.45 3.95
CA GLY A 106 3.94 -12.51 4.29
C GLY A 106 3.71 -11.85 5.66
N ASP A 107 4.65 -11.03 6.10
CA ASP A 107 4.72 -10.48 7.46
C ASP A 107 4.25 -9.01 7.59
N SER A 108 4.00 -8.33 6.49
CA SER A 108 3.65 -6.91 6.48
C SER A 108 2.14 -6.65 6.55
N HIS A 109 1.74 -5.46 7.04
CA HIS A 109 0.37 -4.93 6.96
C HIS A 109 -0.70 -5.76 7.69
N MET A 110 -0.31 -6.47 8.76
CA MET A 110 -1.21 -7.28 9.60
C MET A 110 -1.39 -6.71 11.01
N SER A 111 -0.63 -5.69 11.39
CA SER A 111 -0.74 -5.06 12.71
C SER A 111 -2.06 -4.31 12.85
N VAL A 112 -2.79 -4.57 13.93
CA VAL A 112 -4.02 -3.87 14.30
C VAL A 112 -3.95 -3.57 15.80
N PRO A 113 -3.96 -2.29 16.22
CA PRO A 113 -3.95 -1.09 15.39
C PRO A 113 -2.68 -0.97 14.53
N GLY A 114 -2.74 -0.11 13.51
CA GLY A 114 -1.62 0.17 12.61
C GLY A 114 -0.47 0.93 13.29
N PRO A 115 0.63 1.24 12.56
CA PRO A 115 1.79 1.94 13.11
C PRO A 115 1.52 3.35 13.61
N ASP A 116 0.39 3.95 13.23
CA ASP A 116 -0.11 5.24 13.70
C ASP A 116 -1.04 5.11 14.93
N GLY A 117 -1.19 3.91 15.48
CA GLY A 117 -2.07 3.61 16.61
C GLY A 117 -3.56 3.55 16.27
N LYS A 118 -3.93 3.60 14.98
CA LYS A 118 -5.32 3.67 14.52
C LYS A 118 -5.71 2.39 13.77
N TYR A 119 -7.00 2.14 13.71
CA TYR A 119 -7.59 1.11 12.84
C TYR A 119 -7.71 1.62 11.41
N GLY A 120 -7.81 0.71 10.44
CA GLY A 120 -7.84 1.05 9.03
C GLY A 120 -6.48 1.49 8.50
N PHE A 121 -6.42 1.79 7.20
CA PHE A 121 -5.24 2.32 6.57
C PHE A 121 -5.29 3.85 6.47
N GLY A 122 -4.17 4.49 6.78
CA GLY A 122 -3.98 5.93 6.72
C GLY A 122 -2.68 6.30 6.02
N GLY A 123 -2.17 7.48 6.35
CA GLY A 123 -0.98 8.04 5.75
C GLY A 123 -1.21 8.63 4.36
N ALA A 124 -0.13 9.06 3.72
CA ALA A 124 -0.22 9.78 2.45
C ALA A 124 -0.48 8.87 1.23
N CYS A 125 -0.01 7.61 1.26
CA CYS A 125 0.05 6.77 0.06
C CYS A 125 -1.24 5.98 -0.18
N PHE A 126 -1.65 5.13 0.77
CA PHE A 126 -2.76 4.20 0.54
C PHE A 126 -4.09 4.90 0.22
N PRO A 127 -4.55 5.91 0.99
CA PRO A 127 -5.83 6.56 0.68
C PRO A 127 -5.83 7.22 -0.71
N LYS A 128 -4.72 7.87 -1.06
CA LYS A 128 -4.55 8.53 -2.35
C LYS A 128 -4.51 7.52 -3.51
N ASP A 129 -3.69 6.47 -3.40
CA ASP A 129 -3.47 5.52 -4.48
C ASP A 129 -4.71 4.63 -4.70
N VAL A 130 -5.38 4.20 -3.63
CA VAL A 130 -6.65 3.46 -3.70
C VAL A 130 -7.73 4.31 -4.40
N SER A 131 -7.89 5.57 -3.98
CA SER A 131 -8.88 6.48 -4.59
C SER A 131 -8.56 6.75 -6.07
N ALA A 132 -7.29 6.94 -6.42
CA ALA A 132 -6.87 7.15 -7.80
C ALA A 132 -7.14 5.93 -8.67
N LEU A 133 -6.81 4.71 -8.18
CA LEU A 133 -7.07 3.48 -8.93
C LEU A 133 -8.57 3.23 -9.13
N ILE A 134 -9.40 3.45 -8.11
CA ILE A 134 -10.86 3.33 -8.21
C ILE A 134 -11.41 4.31 -9.27
N LYS A 135 -10.97 5.57 -9.22
CA LYS A 135 -11.39 6.58 -10.19
C LYS A 135 -11.00 6.18 -11.61
N TYR A 136 -9.73 5.84 -11.81
CA TYR A 136 -9.20 5.45 -13.11
C TYR A 136 -9.91 4.20 -13.67
N SER A 137 -10.14 3.18 -12.84
CA SER A 137 -10.85 1.99 -13.27
C SER A 137 -12.28 2.28 -13.72
N THR A 138 -12.96 3.21 -13.04
CA THR A 138 -14.32 3.64 -13.42
C THR A 138 -14.31 4.34 -14.78
N GLU A 139 -13.33 5.20 -15.05
CA GLU A 139 -13.15 5.85 -16.36
C GLU A 139 -12.90 4.84 -17.49
N LEU A 140 -12.27 3.69 -17.18
CA LEU A 140 -12.07 2.59 -18.12
C LEU A 140 -13.27 1.63 -18.23
N GLY A 141 -14.37 1.87 -17.51
CA GLY A 141 -15.52 0.98 -17.47
C GLY A 141 -15.28 -0.31 -16.68
N SER A 142 -14.25 -0.36 -15.84
CA SER A 142 -13.90 -1.53 -15.02
C SER A 142 -14.30 -1.30 -13.57
N GLU A 143 -15.11 -2.21 -13.01
CA GLU A 143 -15.54 -2.13 -11.62
C GLU A 143 -14.54 -2.85 -10.70
N LEU A 144 -13.98 -2.12 -9.72
CA LEU A 144 -13.18 -2.67 -8.64
C LEU A 144 -14.01 -2.79 -7.36
N SER A 145 -15.08 -3.59 -7.41
CA SER A 145 -16.10 -3.68 -6.35
C SER A 145 -15.51 -4.02 -4.99
N LEU A 146 -14.56 -4.96 -4.92
CA LEU A 146 -13.87 -5.31 -3.68
C LEU A 146 -13.09 -4.13 -3.11
N LEU A 147 -12.32 -3.44 -3.94
CA LEU A 147 -11.51 -2.29 -3.52
C LEU A 147 -12.39 -1.11 -3.11
N LYS A 148 -13.47 -0.83 -3.85
CA LYS A 148 -14.47 0.18 -3.49
C LYS A 148 -15.08 -0.11 -2.12
N LYS A 149 -15.47 -1.37 -1.85
CA LYS A 149 -16.03 -1.77 -0.56
C LYS A 149 -15.03 -1.62 0.58
N ALA A 150 -13.79 -2.06 0.39
CA ALA A 150 -12.74 -1.90 1.40
C ALA A 150 -12.43 -0.42 1.68
N ASN A 151 -12.40 0.42 0.64
CA ASN A 151 -12.21 1.86 0.81
C ASN A 151 -13.36 2.50 1.61
N ALA A 152 -14.61 2.10 1.36
CA ALA A 152 -15.77 2.57 2.13
C ALA A 152 -15.69 2.15 3.62
N ILE A 153 -15.30 0.89 3.89
CA ILE A 153 -15.05 0.40 5.25
C ILE A 153 -13.95 1.23 5.91
N ASN A 154 -12.84 1.44 5.23
CA ASN A 154 -11.75 2.26 5.72
C ASN A 154 -12.19 3.68 6.08
N ASN A 155 -12.95 4.32 5.21
CA ASN A 155 -13.45 5.67 5.44
C ASN A 155 -14.35 5.74 6.69
N THR A 156 -15.19 4.74 6.91
CA THR A 156 -16.01 4.65 8.13
C THR A 156 -15.13 4.53 9.38
N ILE A 157 -14.14 3.64 9.37
CA ILE A 157 -13.21 3.46 10.49
C ILE A 157 -12.41 4.73 10.75
N ARG A 158 -11.83 5.32 9.71
CA ARG A 158 -10.94 6.49 9.85
C ARG A 158 -11.68 7.78 10.19
N ALA A 159 -12.94 7.91 9.82
CA ALA A 159 -13.78 9.06 10.18
C ALA A 159 -14.06 9.16 11.71
N GLU A 160 -13.82 8.08 12.47
CA GLU A 160 -13.93 8.11 13.94
C GLU A 160 -12.76 8.86 14.60
N TYR A 161 -11.66 9.10 13.87
CA TYR A 161 -10.49 9.82 14.35
C TYR A 161 -10.51 11.28 13.90
N ASN A 162 -10.44 12.21 14.85
CA ASN A 162 -10.50 13.65 14.57
C ASN A 162 -9.15 14.27 14.18
N ASP A 163 -8.05 13.48 14.29
CA ASP A 163 -6.69 13.93 14.04
C ASP A 163 -6.12 13.31 12.75
N LEU A 164 -5.94 14.13 11.74
CA LEU A 164 -5.16 13.77 10.56
C LEU A 164 -3.67 14.01 10.83
N THR A 165 -2.82 13.12 10.32
CA THR A 165 -1.38 13.36 10.30
C THR A 165 -1.05 14.55 9.38
N GLU A 166 0.11 15.17 9.59
CA GLU A 166 0.53 16.29 8.72
C GLU A 166 0.59 15.86 7.23
N ARG A 167 1.03 14.66 6.94
CA ARG A 167 1.07 14.12 5.58
C ARG A 167 -0.32 13.89 4.97
N GLU A 168 -1.28 13.45 5.77
CA GLU A 168 -2.67 13.32 5.32
C GLU A 168 -3.25 14.71 4.98
N LYS A 169 -2.94 15.73 5.77
CA LYS A 169 -3.32 17.12 5.51
C LYS A 169 -2.69 17.66 4.23
N GLU A 170 -1.37 17.49 4.05
CA GLU A 170 -0.63 17.89 2.84
C GLU A 170 -1.21 17.25 1.56
N GLN A 171 -1.65 16.00 1.64
CA GLN A 171 -2.26 15.27 0.52
C GLN A 171 -3.77 15.50 0.42
N ASN A 172 -4.35 16.38 1.24
CA ASN A 172 -5.79 16.65 1.28
C ASN A 172 -6.65 15.37 1.45
N ILE A 173 -6.15 14.41 2.23
CA ILE A 173 -6.89 13.18 2.51
C ILE A 173 -8.16 13.52 3.30
N ARG A 174 -9.29 12.97 2.86
CA ARG A 174 -10.60 13.11 3.53
C ARG A 174 -11.24 11.75 3.61
N TYR A 175 -11.57 11.35 4.81
CA TYR A 175 -12.33 10.14 5.09
C TYR A 175 -13.82 10.49 5.12
N ARG A 176 -14.53 10.26 4.01
CA ARG A 176 -15.97 10.52 3.89
C ARG A 176 -16.77 9.27 4.18
N THR A 177 -17.81 9.38 4.99
CA THR A 177 -18.78 8.32 5.19
C THR A 177 -19.90 8.44 4.15
N ASN A 178 -20.54 7.30 3.78
CA ASN A 178 -21.67 7.26 2.83
C ASN A 178 -22.91 8.08 3.29
N LYS A 179 -22.81 8.83 4.39
CA LYS A 179 -23.87 9.74 4.86
C LYS A 179 -23.69 11.18 4.36
N GLU A 180 -22.60 11.44 3.61
CA GLU A 180 -22.23 12.77 3.13
C GLU A 180 -22.28 12.91 1.59
N GLU A 181 -22.92 11.91 0.90
CA GLU A 181 -23.21 11.98 -0.54
C GLU A 181 -24.63 12.47 -0.79
#